data_0100590daad6d86182680d885f9edd7b
#
_entry.id   0100590daad6d86182680d885f9edd7b
#
_cell.length_a   1.000
_cell.length_b   1.000
_cell.length_c   1.000
_cell.angle_alpha   90.00
_cell.angle_beta   90.00
_cell.angle_gamma   90.00
#
_symmetry.space_group_name_H-M   'P 1'
#
loop_
_entity.id
_entity.type
_entity.pdbx_description
1 polymer ?
#
loop_
_entity_poly.entity_id
_entity_poly.type
_entity_poly.pdbx_seq_one_letter_code
_entity_poly.pdbx_strand_id
1 'polypeptide(L)'
;VLGDLGLEPREGWIYPPYMEEKCPGLPSYKALYDCAQAFATAESFPNGRLITYPADWGTRSRDVVAGIDLPFNAVAGGSEGAMIAELQSAMATKSPILTMMWQPHWIFAAHDFNWVEWNPIDGECIEENQEKETACGFSQATVNKVVWSGFEETWPAAFKMLSMMTLTNADQNAGILEVDNKGRDIHDVADEWLANNEATWKPWIAAAMN
;
A
#
# COMPACT_ATOMS: atom_id res chain seq x y z
N VAL A 1 -9.90 20.63 8.36
CA VAL A 1 -9.64 19.68 7.26
C VAL A 1 -10.02 20.33 5.95
N LEU A 2 -9.13 20.31 4.96
CA LEU A 2 -9.35 20.88 3.60
C LEU A 2 -9.91 19.85 2.61
N GLY A 3 -10.10 18.61 3.05
CA GLY A 3 -10.54 17.50 2.22
C GLY A 3 -9.41 16.52 1.87
N ASP A 4 -9.76 15.54 1.06
CA ASP A 4 -8.89 14.48 0.61
C ASP A 4 -7.74 15.02 -0.28
N LEU A 5 -6.55 14.45 -0.15
CA LEU A 5 -5.41 14.76 -1.03
C LEU A 5 -5.54 14.05 -2.40
N GLY A 6 -6.45 13.09 -2.54
CA GLY A 6 -6.65 12.31 -3.76
C GLY A 6 -5.81 11.03 -3.83
N LEU A 7 -5.05 10.72 -2.78
CA LEU A 7 -4.36 9.45 -2.67
C LEU A 7 -5.34 8.35 -2.26
N GLU A 8 -5.11 7.17 -2.77
CA GLU A 8 -5.82 5.94 -2.41
C GLU A 8 -4.87 5.04 -1.59
N PRO A 9 -4.64 5.36 -0.30
CA PRO A 9 -3.77 4.56 0.54
C PRO A 9 -4.38 3.18 0.73
N ARG A 10 -3.54 2.16 0.56
CA ARG A 10 -3.93 0.77 0.71
C ARG A 10 -2.85 0.02 1.48
N GLU A 11 -3.28 -0.79 2.42
CA GLU A 11 -2.46 -1.81 3.07
C GLU A 11 -3.00 -3.19 2.74
N GLY A 12 -2.14 -4.18 2.70
CA GLY A 12 -2.57 -5.55 2.46
C GLY A 12 -1.44 -6.46 2.04
N TRP A 13 -1.80 -7.67 1.70
CA TRP A 13 -0.84 -8.64 1.20
C TRP A 13 -0.70 -8.53 -0.31
N ILE A 14 0.54 -8.52 -0.77
CA ILE A 14 0.88 -8.49 -2.18
C ILE A 14 1.68 -9.73 -2.58
N TYR A 15 1.59 -10.04 -3.86
CA TYR A 15 2.35 -11.11 -4.50
C TYR A 15 2.72 -10.71 -5.94
N PRO A 16 3.83 -11.24 -6.49
CA PRO A 16 4.16 -11.02 -7.90
C PRO A 16 3.19 -11.75 -8.84
N PRO A 17 2.86 -11.19 -10.02
CA PRO A 17 1.89 -11.77 -10.96
C PRO A 17 2.15 -13.24 -11.35
N TYR A 18 3.44 -13.66 -11.39
CA TYR A 18 3.79 -15.05 -11.69
C TYR A 18 3.30 -16.08 -10.65
N MET A 19 2.83 -15.62 -9.50
CA MET A 19 2.26 -16.50 -8.48
C MET A 19 0.86 -17.02 -8.84
N GLU A 20 0.15 -16.36 -9.75
CA GLU A 20 -1.18 -16.81 -10.21
C GLU A 20 -1.12 -18.17 -10.92
N GLU A 21 0.00 -18.47 -11.58
CA GLU A 21 0.24 -19.80 -12.19
C GLU A 21 0.45 -20.88 -11.12
N LYS A 22 1.05 -20.53 -10.00
CA LYS A 22 1.35 -21.45 -8.88
C LYS A 22 0.22 -21.56 -7.86
N CYS A 23 -0.66 -20.58 -7.84
CA CYS A 23 -1.80 -20.48 -6.94
C CYS A 23 -3.06 -20.05 -7.73
N PRO A 24 -3.66 -20.97 -8.48
CA PRO A 24 -4.89 -20.68 -9.21
C PRO A 24 -6.00 -20.23 -8.26
N GLY A 25 -6.71 -19.16 -8.65
CA GLY A 25 -7.76 -18.54 -7.83
C GLY A 25 -7.34 -17.26 -7.12
N LEU A 26 -6.05 -16.90 -7.11
CA LEU A 26 -5.64 -15.53 -6.82
C LEU A 26 -6.28 -14.59 -7.85
N PRO A 27 -6.68 -13.37 -7.46
CA PRO A 27 -6.33 -12.64 -6.23
C PRO A 27 -7.18 -12.97 -4.99
N SER A 28 -8.19 -13.84 -5.05
CA SER A 28 -9.00 -14.15 -3.88
C SER A 28 -8.17 -14.75 -2.73
N TYR A 29 -8.32 -14.21 -1.51
CA TYR A 29 -7.67 -14.77 -0.32
C TYR A 29 -8.03 -16.25 -0.08
N LYS A 30 -9.22 -16.68 -0.55
CA LYS A 30 -9.68 -18.07 -0.42
C LYS A 30 -8.76 -19.05 -1.15
N ALA A 31 -8.11 -18.63 -2.23
CA ALA A 31 -7.15 -19.47 -2.95
C ALA A 31 -5.95 -19.87 -2.07
N LEU A 32 -5.58 -19.04 -1.11
CA LEU A 32 -4.44 -19.28 -0.24
C LEU A 32 -4.60 -20.52 0.64
N TYR A 33 -5.84 -20.99 0.92
CA TYR A 33 -6.06 -22.24 1.64
C TYR A 33 -5.58 -23.44 0.85
N ASP A 34 -5.82 -23.47 -0.45
CA ASP A 34 -5.51 -24.60 -1.31
C ASP A 34 -4.06 -24.58 -1.80
N CYS A 35 -3.47 -23.39 -1.92
CA CYS A 35 -2.13 -23.20 -2.49
C CYS A 35 -1.06 -22.76 -1.47
N ALA A 36 -1.29 -22.86 -0.17
CA ALA A 36 -0.34 -22.45 0.86
C ALA A 36 1.08 -22.99 0.61
N GLN A 37 1.19 -24.24 0.20
CA GLN A 37 2.48 -24.88 -0.07
C GLN A 37 3.26 -24.23 -1.22
N ALA A 38 2.59 -23.54 -2.15
CA ALA A 38 3.27 -22.78 -3.21
C ALA A 38 4.06 -21.58 -2.66
N PHE A 39 3.75 -21.14 -1.43
CA PHE A 39 4.44 -20.08 -0.72
C PHE A 39 5.33 -20.62 0.42
N ALA A 40 5.46 -21.94 0.57
CA ALA A 40 6.23 -22.51 1.64
C ALA A 40 7.74 -22.34 1.41
N THR A 41 8.46 -22.22 2.51
CA THR A 41 9.91 -22.38 2.59
C THR A 41 10.25 -23.67 3.30
N ALA A 42 11.51 -24.07 3.32
CA ALA A 42 11.93 -25.26 4.09
C ALA A 42 11.56 -25.17 5.59
N GLU A 43 11.51 -23.96 6.13
CA GLU A 43 11.21 -23.70 7.54
C GLU A 43 9.71 -23.64 7.83
N SER A 44 8.90 -23.21 6.86
CA SER A 44 7.44 -23.04 7.05
C SER A 44 6.63 -24.26 6.62
N PHE A 45 7.21 -25.16 5.80
CA PHE A 45 6.49 -26.31 5.25
C PHE A 45 5.84 -27.18 6.35
N PRO A 46 4.57 -27.62 6.20
CA PRO A 46 3.73 -27.53 4.98
C PRO A 46 2.97 -26.21 4.81
N ASN A 47 3.09 -25.28 5.74
CA ASN A 47 2.41 -23.99 5.69
C ASN A 47 3.09 -23.02 4.72
N GLY A 48 2.32 -22.15 4.12
CA GLY A 48 2.84 -21.01 3.39
C GLY A 48 3.59 -20.03 4.32
N ARG A 49 4.49 -19.23 3.77
CA ARG A 49 5.16 -18.14 4.49
C ARG A 49 4.57 -16.80 4.07
N LEU A 50 4.14 -16.02 5.06
CA LEU A 50 3.74 -14.63 4.89
C LEU A 50 4.75 -13.74 5.63
N ILE A 51 5.38 -12.79 4.92
CA ILE A 51 6.20 -11.77 5.55
C ILE A 51 5.29 -10.65 6.02
N THR A 52 5.32 -10.34 7.32
CA THR A 52 4.52 -9.28 7.91
C THR A 52 5.37 -8.03 8.14
N TYR A 53 4.76 -6.95 8.59
CA TYR A 53 5.49 -5.80 9.10
C TYR A 53 6.49 -6.17 10.20
N PRO A 54 7.52 -5.32 10.44
CA PRO A 54 8.33 -5.41 11.65
C PRO A 54 7.46 -5.53 12.90
N ALA A 55 7.93 -6.29 13.88
CA ALA A 55 7.10 -6.66 15.04
C ALA A 55 6.59 -5.47 15.87
N ASP A 56 7.31 -4.34 15.82
CA ASP A 56 6.97 -3.08 16.50
C ASP A 56 5.96 -2.21 15.71
N TRP A 57 5.66 -2.55 14.44
CA TRP A 57 4.67 -1.83 13.63
C TRP A 57 3.24 -2.37 13.80
N GLY A 58 3.09 -3.53 14.40
CA GLY A 58 1.79 -4.13 14.70
C GLY A 58 1.70 -5.60 14.35
N THR A 59 0.54 -6.17 14.66
CA THR A 59 0.29 -7.62 14.58
C THR A 59 -0.77 -7.99 13.53
N ARG A 60 -1.35 -7.01 12.82
CA ARG A 60 -2.54 -7.18 11.98
C ARG A 60 -2.49 -8.42 11.07
N SER A 61 -1.43 -8.61 10.29
CA SER A 61 -1.32 -9.77 9.40
C SER A 61 -1.30 -11.11 10.16
N ARG A 62 -0.65 -11.16 11.32
CA ARG A 62 -0.63 -12.35 12.19
C ARG A 62 -2.01 -12.66 12.74
N ASP A 63 -2.71 -11.61 13.15
CA ASP A 63 -4.05 -11.73 13.72
C ASP A 63 -5.06 -12.17 12.67
N VAL A 64 -4.94 -11.66 11.42
CA VAL A 64 -5.74 -12.12 10.28
C VAL A 64 -5.48 -13.60 9.99
N VAL A 65 -4.22 -14.01 9.86
CA VAL A 65 -3.86 -15.44 9.62
C VAL A 65 -4.47 -16.34 10.69
N ALA A 66 -4.37 -15.96 11.96
CA ALA A 66 -4.92 -16.73 13.07
C ALA A 66 -6.47 -16.67 13.11
N GLY A 67 -7.05 -15.51 12.81
CA GLY A 67 -8.51 -15.28 12.88
C GLY A 67 -9.31 -16.06 11.84
N ILE A 68 -8.70 -16.38 10.71
CA ILE A 68 -9.31 -17.17 9.62
C ILE A 68 -8.70 -18.56 9.46
N ASP A 69 -7.89 -19.02 10.40
CA ASP A 69 -7.20 -20.31 10.35
C ASP A 69 -6.47 -20.58 9.02
N LEU A 70 -5.83 -19.54 8.46
CA LEU A 70 -5.11 -19.66 7.20
C LEU A 70 -3.83 -20.51 7.41
N PRO A 71 -3.54 -21.52 6.55
CA PRO A 71 -2.35 -22.38 6.72
C PRO A 71 -1.05 -21.66 6.32
N PHE A 72 -0.76 -20.55 6.99
CA PHE A 72 0.43 -19.73 6.78
C PHE A 72 1.15 -19.43 8.10
N ASN A 73 2.46 -19.36 8.02
CA ASN A 73 3.29 -18.84 9.10
C ASN A 73 3.55 -17.34 8.83
N ALA A 74 2.99 -16.50 9.69
CA ALA A 74 3.20 -15.05 9.64
C ALA A 74 4.53 -14.70 10.33
N VAL A 75 5.52 -14.31 9.53
CA VAL A 75 6.91 -14.03 9.96
C VAL A 75 7.18 -12.53 9.88
N ALA A 76 7.65 -11.95 10.98
CA ALA A 76 7.99 -10.51 10.99
C ALA A 76 9.18 -10.21 10.05
N GLY A 77 9.05 -9.16 9.25
CA GLY A 77 10.01 -8.77 8.21
C GLY A 77 11.29 -8.09 8.72
N GLY A 78 11.46 -7.93 10.02
CA GLY A 78 12.63 -7.32 10.65
C GLY A 78 12.68 -5.79 10.50
N SER A 79 12.77 -5.29 9.27
CA SER A 79 12.70 -3.86 8.92
C SER A 79 12.09 -3.71 7.52
N GLU A 80 11.64 -2.50 7.18
CA GLU A 80 11.19 -2.17 5.82
C GLU A 80 12.23 -2.55 4.78
N GLY A 81 13.49 -2.12 4.98
CA GLY A 81 14.57 -2.44 4.05
C GLY A 81 14.81 -3.94 3.86
N ALA A 82 14.64 -4.74 4.91
CA ALA A 82 14.75 -6.20 4.83
C ALA A 82 13.59 -6.80 4.02
N MET A 83 12.35 -6.33 4.24
CA MET A 83 11.18 -6.76 3.48
C MET A 83 11.34 -6.43 1.98
N ILE A 84 11.79 -5.22 1.68
CA ILE A 84 12.03 -4.77 0.29
C ILE A 84 13.14 -5.61 -0.37
N ALA A 85 14.25 -5.84 0.32
CA ALA A 85 15.34 -6.66 -0.22
C ALA A 85 14.89 -8.09 -0.52
N GLU A 86 14.08 -8.69 0.33
CA GLU A 86 13.52 -10.02 0.10
C GLU A 86 12.53 -10.03 -1.07
N LEU A 87 11.68 -9.01 -1.17
CA LEU A 87 10.74 -8.85 -2.27
C LEU A 87 11.48 -8.69 -3.62
N GLN A 88 12.50 -7.84 -3.67
CA GLN A 88 13.34 -7.65 -4.87
C GLN A 88 14.10 -8.95 -5.24
N SER A 89 14.61 -9.69 -4.26
CA SER A 89 15.26 -10.98 -4.49
C SER A 89 14.28 -11.99 -5.08
N ALA A 90 13.06 -12.05 -4.55
CA ALA A 90 12.02 -12.94 -5.07
C ALA A 90 11.64 -12.58 -6.52
N MET A 91 11.51 -11.28 -6.83
CA MET A 91 11.24 -10.81 -8.18
C MET A 91 12.36 -11.21 -9.17
N ALA A 92 13.62 -11.02 -8.77
CA ALA A 92 14.78 -11.33 -9.62
C ALA A 92 14.90 -12.84 -9.92
N THR A 93 14.53 -13.69 -8.96
CA THR A 93 14.67 -15.16 -9.07
C THR A 93 13.37 -15.87 -9.43
N LYS A 94 12.25 -15.14 -9.51
CA LYS A 94 10.88 -15.68 -9.62
C LYS A 94 10.54 -16.70 -8.53
N SER A 95 11.07 -16.45 -7.32
CA SER A 95 10.78 -17.25 -6.14
C SER A 95 9.40 -16.90 -5.56
N PRO A 96 8.70 -17.85 -4.94
CA PRO A 96 7.44 -17.55 -4.26
C PRO A 96 7.61 -16.56 -3.13
N ILE A 97 6.72 -15.56 -3.08
CA ILE A 97 6.65 -14.59 -1.99
C ILE A 97 5.22 -14.08 -1.81
N LEU A 98 4.80 -13.96 -0.57
CA LEU A 98 3.61 -13.26 -0.10
C LEU A 98 4.07 -12.33 1.02
N THR A 99 3.80 -11.04 0.91
CA THR A 99 4.27 -10.06 1.89
C THR A 99 3.25 -8.98 2.15
N MET A 100 3.25 -8.44 3.38
CA MET A 100 2.53 -7.22 3.73
C MET A 100 3.21 -6.02 3.09
N MET A 101 2.43 -5.15 2.47
CA MET A 101 2.90 -3.88 1.89
C MET A 101 1.82 -2.80 2.00
N TRP A 102 2.19 -1.57 1.63
CA TRP A 102 1.31 -0.42 1.62
C TRP A 102 1.56 0.48 0.41
N GLN A 103 0.54 1.23 0.01
CA GLN A 103 0.62 2.32 -0.97
C GLN A 103 0.23 3.66 -0.33
N PRO A 104 0.80 4.80 -0.80
CA PRO A 104 1.85 4.88 -1.82
C PRO A 104 3.22 4.41 -1.32
N HIS A 105 3.98 3.72 -2.19
CA HIS A 105 5.33 3.26 -1.93
C HIS A 105 6.09 3.08 -3.26
N TRP A 106 7.38 3.42 -3.30
CA TRP A 106 8.19 3.41 -4.51
C TRP A 106 8.28 2.05 -5.21
N ILE A 107 8.14 0.94 -4.46
CA ILE A 107 8.24 -0.42 -5.02
C ILE A 107 7.20 -0.68 -6.12
N PHE A 108 6.03 -0.03 -6.04
CA PHE A 108 4.97 -0.14 -7.06
C PHE A 108 5.23 0.69 -8.31
N ALA A 109 6.21 1.64 -8.27
CA ALA A 109 6.71 2.29 -9.47
C ALA A 109 7.83 1.48 -10.15
N ALA A 110 8.50 0.61 -9.41
CA ALA A 110 9.62 -0.19 -9.89
C ALA A 110 9.20 -1.59 -10.38
N HIS A 111 8.12 -2.16 -9.84
CA HIS A 111 7.68 -3.53 -10.11
C HIS A 111 6.16 -3.65 -10.10
N ASP A 112 5.66 -4.65 -10.82
CA ASP A 112 4.24 -5.01 -10.82
C ASP A 112 3.95 -6.02 -9.71
N PHE A 113 2.91 -5.72 -8.92
CA PHE A 113 2.39 -6.60 -7.88
C PHE A 113 0.87 -6.64 -7.93
N ASN A 114 0.30 -7.79 -7.59
CA ASN A 114 -1.12 -7.95 -7.36
C ASN A 114 -1.41 -7.98 -5.85
N TRP A 115 -2.56 -7.44 -5.47
CA TRP A 115 -3.07 -7.48 -4.11
C TRP A 115 -3.90 -8.73 -3.89
N VAL A 116 -3.77 -9.32 -2.71
CA VAL A 116 -4.77 -10.30 -2.26
C VAL A 116 -6.08 -9.56 -2.03
N GLU A 117 -7.14 -10.04 -2.69
CA GLU A 117 -8.47 -9.46 -2.58
C GLU A 117 -9.27 -10.17 -1.48
N TRP A 118 -9.72 -9.35 -0.55
CA TRP A 118 -10.62 -9.73 0.52
C TRP A 118 -12.02 -9.49 0.02
N ASN A 119 -12.77 -10.57 -0.21
CA ASN A 119 -14.07 -10.46 -0.86
C ASN A 119 -15.08 -9.76 0.07
N PRO A 120 -15.44 -8.49 -0.17
CA PRO A 120 -16.47 -7.80 0.60
C PRO A 120 -17.89 -8.30 0.29
N ILE A 121 -18.05 -9.13 -0.75
CA ILE A 121 -19.34 -9.62 -1.21
C ILE A 121 -19.91 -10.68 -0.25
N ASP A 122 -19.07 -11.33 0.53
CA ASP A 122 -19.53 -12.30 1.52
C ASP A 122 -20.15 -11.63 2.77
N GLY A 123 -20.35 -10.30 2.77
CA GLY A 123 -21.11 -9.52 3.77
C GLY A 123 -20.73 -9.74 5.25
N GLU A 124 -20.30 -10.95 5.53
CA GLU A 124 -19.96 -11.44 6.87
C GLU A 124 -18.71 -10.79 7.46
N CYS A 125 -17.86 -10.20 6.62
CA CYS A 125 -16.59 -9.65 7.07
C CYS A 125 -16.67 -8.20 7.55
N ILE A 126 -17.63 -7.41 7.10
CA ILE A 126 -17.65 -5.95 7.33
C ILE A 126 -18.56 -5.56 8.50
N GLU A 127 -19.68 -6.22 8.72
CA GLU A 127 -20.69 -5.78 9.68
C GLU A 127 -20.72 -6.61 10.98
N GLU A 128 -20.54 -7.93 10.93
CA GLU A 128 -20.63 -8.78 12.14
C GLU A 128 -19.34 -8.83 12.97
N ASN A 129 -18.22 -8.45 12.42
CA ASN A 129 -16.91 -8.59 13.06
C ASN A 129 -16.21 -7.26 13.40
N GLN A 130 -16.91 -6.15 13.58
CA GLN A 130 -16.29 -4.93 14.11
C GLN A 130 -15.61 -5.13 15.48
N GLU A 131 -16.04 -6.14 16.25
CA GLU A 131 -15.37 -6.58 17.48
C GLU A 131 -14.23 -7.59 17.24
N LYS A 132 -14.19 -8.23 16.04
CA LYS A 132 -13.11 -9.12 15.59
C LYS A 132 -12.47 -8.52 14.33
N GLU A 133 -11.75 -7.42 14.49
CA GLU A 133 -10.97 -6.78 13.43
C GLU A 133 -10.07 -7.76 12.64
N THR A 134 -9.89 -8.96 13.13
CA THR A 134 -8.97 -9.98 12.64
C THR A 134 -9.45 -10.73 11.41
N ALA A 135 -10.75 -10.76 11.11
CA ALA A 135 -11.30 -11.63 10.06
C ALA A 135 -11.50 -10.93 8.70
N CYS A 136 -11.34 -9.62 8.62
CA CYS A 136 -11.84 -8.81 7.50
C CYS A 136 -10.78 -8.14 6.61
N GLY A 137 -9.57 -8.65 6.58
CA GLY A 137 -8.53 -8.06 5.74
C GLY A 137 -8.05 -6.70 6.28
N PHE A 138 -7.94 -5.72 5.40
CA PHE A 138 -7.32 -4.43 5.71
C PHE A 138 -8.26 -3.29 5.35
N SER A 139 -8.46 -2.34 6.29
CA SER A 139 -9.28 -1.16 6.04
C SER A 139 -8.57 -0.18 5.11
N GLN A 140 -9.34 0.50 4.28
CA GLN A 140 -8.83 1.64 3.51
C GLN A 140 -8.77 2.88 4.40
N ALA A 141 -7.72 3.68 4.19
CA ALA A 141 -7.55 4.96 4.86
C ALA A 141 -7.77 6.12 3.88
N THR A 142 -7.89 7.33 4.42
CA THR A 142 -7.97 8.56 3.63
C THR A 142 -6.84 9.50 4.07
N VAL A 143 -6.12 10.07 3.11
CA VAL A 143 -5.10 11.09 3.39
C VAL A 143 -5.73 12.47 3.25
N ASN A 144 -5.92 13.13 4.38
CA ASN A 144 -6.55 14.45 4.41
C ASN A 144 -5.52 15.58 4.50
N LYS A 145 -5.78 16.66 3.78
CA LYS A 145 -5.07 17.93 3.95
C LYS A 145 -5.60 18.64 5.20
N VAL A 146 -4.70 19.07 6.06
CA VAL A 146 -5.05 19.72 7.34
C VAL A 146 -4.30 21.04 7.48
N VAL A 147 -5.00 22.09 7.91
CA VAL A 147 -4.45 23.39 8.28
C VAL A 147 -4.97 23.80 9.65
N TRP A 148 -4.32 24.75 10.30
CA TRP A 148 -4.79 25.31 11.54
C TRP A 148 -6.04 26.19 11.33
N SER A 149 -6.85 26.40 12.37
CA SER A 149 -8.21 26.98 12.26
C SER A 149 -8.26 28.42 11.73
N GLY A 150 -7.20 29.22 11.91
CA GLY A 150 -7.11 30.60 11.39
C GLY A 150 -6.48 30.73 9.99
N PHE A 151 -6.15 29.61 9.33
CA PHE A 151 -5.42 29.62 8.07
C PHE A 151 -6.20 30.29 6.93
N GLU A 152 -7.50 30.01 6.83
CA GLU A 152 -8.37 30.58 5.79
C GLU A 152 -8.47 32.12 5.89
N GLU A 153 -8.62 32.63 7.11
CA GLU A 153 -8.71 34.07 7.37
C GLU A 153 -7.38 34.77 7.11
N THR A 154 -6.25 34.12 7.43
CA THR A 154 -4.92 34.73 7.30
C THR A 154 -4.38 34.64 5.87
N TRP A 155 -4.63 33.51 5.19
CA TRP A 155 -4.12 33.25 3.84
C TRP A 155 -5.19 32.64 2.91
N PRO A 156 -6.23 33.40 2.56
CA PRO A 156 -7.38 32.89 1.80
C PRO A 156 -6.99 32.32 0.42
N ALA A 157 -6.00 32.91 -0.25
CA ALA A 157 -5.52 32.43 -1.52
C ALA A 157 -4.81 31.06 -1.38
N ALA A 158 -3.94 30.90 -0.37
CA ALA A 158 -3.28 29.63 -0.09
C ALA A 158 -4.28 28.56 0.36
N PHE A 159 -5.30 28.94 1.12
CA PHE A 159 -6.40 28.03 1.50
C PHE A 159 -7.13 27.49 0.27
N LYS A 160 -7.52 28.36 -0.67
CA LYS A 160 -8.16 27.94 -1.92
C LYS A 160 -7.26 27.01 -2.75
N MET A 161 -5.98 27.37 -2.90
CA MET A 161 -5.02 26.55 -3.64
C MET A 161 -4.88 25.15 -3.03
N LEU A 162 -4.62 25.07 -1.73
CA LEU A 162 -4.47 23.79 -1.02
C LEU A 162 -5.76 22.96 -1.03
N SER A 163 -6.94 23.62 -1.01
CA SER A 163 -8.23 22.92 -1.12
C SER A 163 -8.38 22.20 -2.46
N MET A 164 -7.86 22.78 -3.53
CA MET A 164 -7.90 22.23 -4.88
C MET A 164 -6.79 21.20 -5.16
N MET A 165 -5.72 21.20 -4.38
CA MET A 165 -4.56 20.33 -4.59
C MET A 165 -4.95 18.87 -4.46
N THR A 166 -4.60 18.07 -5.47
CA THR A 166 -4.77 16.62 -5.47
C THR A 166 -3.56 15.94 -6.12
N LEU A 167 -3.21 14.77 -5.63
CA LEU A 167 -2.16 13.92 -6.17
C LEU A 167 -2.71 12.50 -6.36
N THR A 168 -2.10 11.74 -7.25
CA THR A 168 -2.41 10.31 -7.43
C THR A 168 -1.36 9.43 -6.75
N ASN A 169 -1.69 8.16 -6.51
CA ASN A 169 -0.69 7.18 -6.07
C ASN A 169 0.47 7.07 -7.05
N ALA A 170 0.21 7.21 -8.35
CA ALA A 170 1.25 7.16 -9.38
C ALA A 170 2.25 8.31 -9.23
N ASP A 171 1.77 9.56 -9.01
CA ASP A 171 2.64 10.72 -8.76
C ASP A 171 3.51 10.48 -7.52
N GLN A 172 2.89 10.03 -6.44
CA GLN A 172 3.57 9.81 -5.17
C GLN A 172 4.60 8.67 -5.27
N ASN A 173 4.23 7.53 -5.85
CA ASN A 173 5.11 6.38 -6.03
C ASN A 173 6.34 6.75 -6.88
N ALA A 174 6.13 7.51 -7.97
CA ALA A 174 7.22 7.97 -8.83
C ALA A 174 8.15 8.94 -8.10
N GLY A 175 7.60 9.90 -7.35
CA GLY A 175 8.40 10.84 -6.56
C GLY A 175 9.24 10.14 -5.49
N ILE A 176 8.64 9.21 -4.75
CA ILE A 176 9.34 8.41 -3.72
C ILE A 176 10.45 7.55 -4.38
N LEU A 177 10.20 6.96 -5.56
CA LEU A 177 11.21 6.20 -6.29
C LEU A 177 12.45 7.04 -6.61
N GLU A 178 12.25 8.27 -7.08
CA GLU A 178 13.34 9.16 -7.44
C GLU A 178 14.15 9.63 -6.22
N VAL A 179 13.47 9.97 -5.13
CA VAL A 179 14.10 10.50 -3.92
C VAL A 179 14.69 9.38 -3.06
N ASP A 180 13.87 8.43 -2.60
CA ASP A 180 14.29 7.46 -1.58
C ASP A 180 15.13 6.31 -2.17
N ASN A 181 14.77 5.86 -3.38
CA ASN A 181 15.47 4.74 -4.00
C ASN A 181 16.67 5.19 -4.84
N LYS A 182 16.52 6.26 -5.66
CA LYS A 182 17.60 6.76 -6.54
C LYS A 182 18.46 7.85 -5.90
N GLY A 183 18.07 8.37 -4.73
CA GLY A 183 18.84 9.37 -3.98
C GLY A 183 18.91 10.75 -4.65
N ARG A 184 17.93 11.10 -5.49
CA ARG A 184 17.84 12.42 -6.12
C ARG A 184 17.42 13.48 -5.11
N ASP A 185 17.83 14.73 -5.38
CA ASP A 185 17.36 15.86 -4.58
C ASP A 185 15.85 16.05 -4.74
N ILE A 186 15.15 16.24 -3.61
CA ILE A 186 13.69 16.36 -3.57
C ILE A 186 13.19 17.60 -4.33
N HIS A 187 13.96 18.70 -4.33
CA HIS A 187 13.59 19.92 -5.04
C HIS A 187 13.67 19.72 -6.55
N ASP A 188 14.71 19.06 -7.03
CA ASP A 188 14.87 18.74 -8.45
C ASP A 188 13.72 17.85 -8.94
N VAL A 189 13.32 16.85 -8.14
CA VAL A 189 12.19 15.95 -8.47
C VAL A 189 10.87 16.72 -8.47
N ALA A 190 10.67 17.61 -7.50
CA ALA A 190 9.46 18.45 -7.45
C ALA A 190 9.38 19.42 -8.63
N ASP A 191 10.49 20.08 -9.00
CA ASP A 191 10.55 21.00 -10.13
C ASP A 191 10.27 20.27 -11.46
N GLU A 192 10.82 19.06 -11.63
CA GLU A 192 10.53 18.22 -12.78
C GLU A 192 9.06 17.80 -12.84
N TRP A 193 8.49 17.41 -11.71
CA TRP A 193 7.05 17.09 -11.64
C TRP A 193 6.21 18.30 -12.01
N LEU A 194 6.51 19.49 -11.48
CA LEU A 194 5.81 20.72 -11.81
C LEU A 194 5.89 21.05 -13.30
N ALA A 195 7.08 20.90 -13.91
CA ALA A 195 7.27 21.15 -15.34
C ALA A 195 6.44 20.21 -16.23
N ASN A 196 6.30 18.95 -15.81
CA ASN A 196 5.61 17.92 -16.59
C ASN A 196 4.09 17.85 -16.31
N ASN A 197 3.60 18.47 -15.24
CA ASN A 197 2.20 18.36 -14.80
C ASN A 197 1.46 19.73 -14.72
N GLU A 198 1.81 20.66 -15.62
CA GLU A 198 1.20 22.01 -15.65
C GLU A 198 -0.32 21.97 -15.74
N ALA A 199 -0.89 21.04 -16.48
CA ALA A 199 -2.33 20.88 -16.61
C ALA A 199 -3.03 20.50 -15.29
N THR A 200 -2.29 19.85 -14.39
CA THR A 200 -2.77 19.43 -13.07
C THR A 200 -2.75 20.58 -12.07
N TRP A 201 -1.61 21.27 -11.92
CA TRP A 201 -1.47 22.27 -10.86
C TRP A 201 -1.88 23.70 -11.24
N LYS A 202 -1.87 24.08 -12.53
CA LYS A 202 -2.32 25.42 -12.94
C LYS A 202 -3.74 25.77 -12.49
N PRO A 203 -4.74 24.85 -12.54
CA PRO A 203 -6.05 25.09 -11.98
C PRO A 203 -6.05 25.41 -10.48
N TRP A 204 -5.12 24.84 -9.69
CA TRP A 204 -5.01 25.14 -8.26
C TRP A 204 -4.62 26.59 -8.02
N ILE A 205 -3.65 27.08 -8.80
CA ILE A 205 -3.22 28.49 -8.74
C ILE A 205 -4.34 29.41 -9.25
N ALA A 206 -5.02 29.06 -10.34
CA ALA A 206 -6.13 29.85 -10.87
C ALA A 206 -7.26 30.02 -9.86
N ALA A 207 -7.58 28.98 -9.08
CA ALA A 207 -8.57 29.06 -8.00
C ALA A 207 -8.14 30.02 -6.86
N ALA A 208 -6.85 30.11 -6.58
CA ALA A 208 -6.29 31.01 -5.57
C ALA A 208 -6.34 32.51 -5.99
N MET A 209 -6.35 32.79 -7.28
CA MET A 209 -6.35 34.16 -7.84
C MET A 209 -7.73 34.76 -8.01
N ASN A 210 -8.79 33.97 -7.87
CA ASN A 210 -10.20 34.40 -7.95
C ASN A 210 -10.84 34.43 -6.54
#